data_3dee00fd3dd84b313b2060446636b1a3
#
_entry.id   3dee00fd3dd84b313b2060446636b1a3
#
_cell.length_a   1.000
_cell.length_b   1.000
_cell.length_c   1.000
_cell.angle_alpha   90.00
_cell.angle_beta   90.00
_cell.angle_gamma   90.00
#
_symmetry.space_group_name_H-M   'P 1'
#
loop_
_entity.id
_entity.type
_entity.pdbx_description
1 polymer ?
#
loop_
_entity_poly.entity_id
_entity_poly.type
_entity_poly.pdbx_seq_one_letter_code
_entity_poly.pdbx_strand_id
1 'polypeptide(L)'
;NMTCPRGFCTTTGNQKDKTGSISVKINIALPFTAHITTTKGRLFALFITPKATPAIVTEFVSSQRYSDEKSVFQRNFDYPTAIAAFSKSMMQWRSTKGPISGFSIHHVDPETLPKDKSSLPVIPQVIFVGKDYSGIIYVVTNRSSKTITLTTAQFYSYAARSAALDKFDLKPNESTHLYVVTGGGANDIR
;
A
#
# COMPACT_ATOMS: atom_id res chain seq x y z
N ASN A 1 -21.71 -10.28 9.30
CA ASN A 1 -21.81 -10.99 10.58
C ASN A 1 -20.45 -11.13 11.24
N MET A 2 -20.41 -11.02 12.57
CA MET A 2 -19.23 -11.30 13.37
C MET A 2 -19.53 -12.45 14.33
N THR A 3 -18.61 -13.38 14.45
CA THR A 3 -18.69 -14.52 15.35
C THR A 3 -17.47 -14.56 16.27
N CYS A 4 -17.70 -14.78 17.57
CA CYS A 4 -16.67 -14.93 18.58
C CYS A 4 -16.77 -16.33 19.21
N PRO A 5 -15.71 -16.82 19.87
CA PRO A 5 -15.79 -18.01 20.70
C PRO A 5 -16.86 -17.81 21.79
N ARG A 6 -17.55 -18.89 22.12
CA ARG A 6 -18.68 -18.86 23.07
C ARG A 6 -18.25 -18.24 24.41
N GLY A 7 -18.98 -17.20 24.85
CA GLY A 7 -18.74 -16.51 26.11
C GLY A 7 -17.70 -15.37 26.07
N PHE A 8 -16.89 -15.25 25.01
CA PHE A 8 -15.85 -14.23 24.94
C PHE A 8 -16.36 -12.84 24.56
N CYS A 9 -17.32 -12.78 23.67
CA CYS A 9 -17.94 -11.51 23.31
C CYS A 9 -19.45 -11.65 23.06
N THR A 10 -20.14 -10.51 23.14
CA THR A 10 -21.51 -10.35 22.69
C THR A 10 -21.52 -9.32 21.57
N THR A 11 -22.10 -9.69 20.44
CA THR A 11 -22.23 -8.79 19.29
C THR A 11 -23.67 -8.28 19.20
N THR A 12 -23.82 -6.97 19.10
CA THR A 12 -25.09 -6.33 18.78
C THR A 12 -24.94 -5.68 17.40
N GLY A 13 -25.47 -6.33 16.39
CA GLY A 13 -25.57 -5.77 15.03
C GLY A 13 -27.04 -5.52 14.73
N ASN A 14 -27.39 -4.31 14.38
CA ASN A 14 -28.70 -4.04 13.86
C ASN A 14 -28.72 -4.44 12.38
N GLN A 15 -29.41 -5.52 12.03
CA GLN A 15 -29.54 -6.00 10.64
C GLN A 15 -30.12 -4.95 9.68
N LYS A 16 -30.71 -3.87 10.23
CA LYS A 16 -31.29 -2.74 9.47
C LYS A 16 -30.32 -1.56 9.33
N ASP A 17 -29.12 -1.63 9.94
CA ASP A 17 -28.16 -0.54 9.83
C ASP A 17 -27.46 -0.58 8.46
N LYS A 18 -27.76 0.43 7.64
CA LYS A 18 -27.16 0.60 6.30
C LYS A 18 -25.66 0.87 6.35
N THR A 19 -25.11 1.27 7.50
CA THR A 19 -23.67 1.52 7.68
C THR A 19 -22.89 0.24 7.85
N GLY A 20 -23.56 -0.90 8.18
CA GLY A 20 -22.89 -2.17 8.44
C GLY A 20 -22.09 -2.19 9.75
N SER A 21 -22.38 -1.27 10.69
CA SER A 21 -21.69 -1.21 11.97
C SER A 21 -22.07 -2.37 12.88
N ILE A 22 -21.12 -2.89 13.63
CA ILE A 22 -21.31 -3.95 14.62
C ILE A 22 -20.72 -3.47 15.95
N SER A 23 -21.52 -3.45 17.00
CA SER A 23 -21.02 -3.19 18.34
C SER A 23 -20.63 -4.50 19.01
N VAL A 24 -19.44 -4.54 19.60
CA VAL A 24 -18.87 -5.73 20.25
C VAL A 24 -18.60 -5.43 21.72
N LYS A 25 -19.27 -6.16 22.60
CA LYS A 25 -18.98 -6.14 24.04
C LYS A 25 -18.08 -7.34 24.37
N ILE A 26 -16.91 -7.08 24.93
CA ILE A 26 -15.99 -8.10 25.39
C ILE A 26 -16.39 -8.52 26.79
N ASN A 27 -16.61 -9.82 27.01
CA ASN A 27 -17.05 -10.37 28.30
C ASN A 27 -15.90 -10.98 29.10
N ILE A 28 -14.83 -11.44 28.41
CA ILE A 28 -13.67 -12.08 29.02
C ILE A 28 -12.41 -11.34 28.58
N ALA A 29 -11.58 -10.95 29.54
CA ALA A 29 -10.34 -10.20 29.30
C ALA A 29 -9.14 -11.09 28.91
N LEU A 30 -9.36 -12.08 28.05
CA LEU A 30 -8.33 -12.94 27.47
C LEU A 30 -8.25 -12.74 25.96
N PRO A 31 -7.05 -12.85 25.34
CA PRO A 31 -6.92 -12.78 23.88
C PRO A 31 -7.72 -13.89 23.18
N PHE A 32 -8.39 -13.52 22.09
CA PHE A 32 -9.16 -14.48 21.29
C PHE A 32 -9.21 -14.05 19.82
N THR A 33 -9.56 -15.00 18.95
CA THR A 33 -9.81 -14.73 17.53
C THR A 33 -11.30 -14.67 17.27
N ALA A 34 -11.74 -13.59 16.65
CA ALA A 34 -13.09 -13.42 16.12
C ALA A 34 -13.08 -13.48 14.59
N HIS A 35 -14.20 -13.85 13.98
CA HIS A 35 -14.33 -13.92 12.54
C HIS A 35 -15.42 -12.96 12.06
N ILE A 36 -15.10 -12.18 11.03
CA ILE A 36 -16.06 -11.30 10.36
C ILE A 36 -16.34 -11.85 8.97
N THR A 37 -17.61 -12.12 8.68
CA THR A 37 -18.07 -12.47 7.34
C THR A 37 -18.81 -11.28 6.74
N THR A 38 -18.33 -10.80 5.59
CA THR A 38 -18.98 -9.72 4.85
C THR A 38 -20.20 -10.20 4.10
N THR A 39 -21.04 -9.28 3.62
CA THR A 39 -22.20 -9.58 2.77
C THR A 39 -21.82 -10.24 1.43
N LYS A 40 -20.56 -10.05 0.99
CA LYS A 40 -20.00 -10.69 -0.20
C LYS A 40 -19.33 -12.04 0.08
N GLY A 41 -19.52 -12.62 1.27
CA GLY A 41 -18.99 -13.93 1.66
C GLY A 41 -17.51 -13.97 2.02
N ARG A 42 -16.81 -12.83 2.12
CA ARG A 42 -15.40 -12.79 2.54
C ARG A 42 -15.29 -12.97 4.04
N LEU A 43 -14.33 -13.79 4.46
CA LEU A 43 -14.03 -14.07 5.86
C LEU A 43 -12.75 -13.34 6.27
N PHE A 44 -12.81 -12.62 7.39
CA PHE A 44 -11.66 -12.00 8.05
C PHE A 44 -11.50 -12.55 9.44
N ALA A 45 -10.29 -12.91 9.83
CA ALA A 45 -9.94 -13.28 11.20
C ALA A 45 -9.36 -12.04 11.92
N LEU A 46 -9.92 -11.72 13.08
CA LEU A 46 -9.46 -10.65 13.95
C LEU A 46 -8.88 -11.24 15.22
N PHE A 47 -7.62 -10.95 15.50
CA PHE A 47 -7.02 -11.25 16.80
C PHE A 47 -7.27 -10.09 17.76
N ILE A 48 -8.07 -10.34 18.80
CA ILE A 48 -8.50 -9.32 19.75
C ILE A 48 -7.74 -9.53 21.07
N THR A 49 -7.01 -8.51 21.49
CA THR A 49 -6.35 -8.47 22.81
C THR A 49 -7.09 -7.41 23.66
N PRO A 50 -7.91 -7.83 24.63
CA PRO A 50 -8.62 -6.91 25.50
C PRO A 50 -7.68 -6.04 26.33
N LYS A 51 -8.00 -4.75 26.45
CA LYS A 51 -7.29 -3.80 27.32
C LYS A 51 -8.33 -2.94 28.03
N ALA A 52 -8.01 -2.48 29.24
CA ALA A 52 -8.84 -1.50 29.97
C ALA A 52 -8.71 -0.10 29.34
N THR A 53 -9.34 0.09 28.19
CA THR A 53 -9.38 1.37 27.44
C THR A 53 -10.81 1.77 27.15
N PRO A 54 -11.10 3.06 26.91
CA PRO A 54 -12.40 3.48 26.38
C PRO A 54 -12.77 2.73 25.12
N ALA A 55 -14.05 2.72 24.76
CA ALA A 55 -14.53 2.09 23.54
C ALA A 55 -13.79 2.66 22.32
N ILE A 56 -13.29 1.78 21.46
CA ILE A 56 -12.57 2.13 20.23
C ILE A 56 -13.51 1.88 19.05
N VAL A 57 -13.61 2.86 18.16
CA VAL A 57 -14.27 2.70 16.86
C VAL A 57 -13.20 2.36 15.85
N THR A 58 -13.36 1.21 15.19
CA THR A 58 -12.45 0.76 14.12
C THR A 58 -13.23 0.60 12.83
N GLU A 59 -12.83 1.29 11.80
CA GLU A 59 -13.39 1.16 10.47
C GLU A 59 -12.52 0.21 9.63
N PHE A 60 -13.14 -0.86 9.12
CA PHE A 60 -12.49 -1.78 8.19
C PHE A 60 -12.75 -1.31 6.76
N VAL A 61 -11.76 -0.65 6.18
CA VAL A 61 -11.82 -0.21 4.79
C VAL A 61 -11.22 -1.32 3.92
N SER A 62 -12.00 -1.84 2.97
CA SER A 62 -11.45 -2.77 1.99
C SER A 62 -10.51 -2.03 1.06
N SER A 63 -9.23 -2.37 1.04
CA SER A 63 -8.28 -1.88 0.03
C SER A 63 -8.73 -2.19 -1.40
N GLN A 64 -9.61 -3.17 -1.57
CA GLN A 64 -10.15 -3.57 -2.88
C GLN A 64 -11.18 -2.60 -3.48
N ARG A 65 -11.75 -1.64 -2.72
CA ARG A 65 -12.61 -0.60 -3.34
C ARG A 65 -11.85 0.24 -4.36
N TYR A 66 -10.53 0.36 -4.19
CA TYR A 66 -9.68 1.09 -5.14
C TYR A 66 -9.12 0.20 -6.26
N SER A 67 -9.05 -1.13 -6.06
CA SER A 67 -8.48 -2.05 -7.04
C SER A 67 -9.46 -2.54 -8.11
N ASP A 68 -10.78 -2.52 -7.84
CA ASP A 68 -11.79 -2.98 -8.82
C ASP A 68 -12.14 -1.92 -9.86
N GLU A 69 -11.87 -0.64 -9.60
CA GLU A 69 -12.04 0.43 -10.57
C GLU A 69 -10.79 0.63 -11.43
N LYS A 70 -10.97 0.74 -12.74
CA LYS A 70 -9.89 1.18 -13.62
C LYS A 70 -9.42 2.56 -13.17
N SER A 71 -8.11 2.76 -13.09
CA SER A 71 -7.54 4.07 -12.78
C SER A 71 -7.98 5.11 -13.81
N VAL A 72 -7.91 6.39 -13.43
CA VAL A 72 -8.20 7.50 -14.34
C VAL A 72 -7.34 7.43 -15.61
N PHE A 73 -6.12 6.91 -15.49
CA PHE A 73 -5.20 6.76 -16.62
C PHE A 73 -5.66 5.68 -17.58
N GLN A 74 -6.12 4.53 -17.09
CA GLN A 74 -6.61 3.41 -17.90
C GLN A 74 -7.93 3.69 -18.61
N ARG A 75 -8.72 4.62 -18.08
CA ARG A 75 -9.99 5.03 -18.73
C ARG A 75 -9.77 5.96 -19.91
N ASN A 76 -8.73 6.80 -19.84
CA ASN A 76 -8.56 7.94 -20.73
C ASN A 76 -7.41 7.79 -21.72
N PHE A 77 -6.52 6.81 -21.53
CA PHE A 77 -5.29 6.67 -22.29
C PHE A 77 -5.07 5.22 -22.73
N ASP A 78 -4.32 5.05 -23.82
CA ASP A 78 -3.71 3.77 -24.18
C ASP A 78 -2.65 3.38 -23.13
N TYR A 79 -2.23 2.12 -23.16
CA TYR A 79 -1.37 1.58 -22.10
C TYR A 79 -0.04 2.34 -21.94
N PRO A 80 0.76 2.63 -22.99
CA PRO A 80 2.01 3.38 -22.84
C PRO A 80 1.80 4.78 -22.25
N THR A 81 0.78 5.50 -22.73
CA THR A 81 0.43 6.84 -22.25
C THR A 81 -0.06 6.79 -20.79
N ALA A 82 -0.84 5.78 -20.43
CA ALA A 82 -1.29 5.57 -19.04
C ALA A 82 -0.12 5.38 -18.08
N ILE A 83 0.88 4.56 -18.46
CA ILE A 83 2.10 4.33 -17.67
C ILE A 83 2.91 5.63 -17.51
N ALA A 84 3.08 6.39 -18.59
CA ALA A 84 3.80 7.67 -18.54
C ALA A 84 3.07 8.72 -17.68
N ALA A 85 1.75 8.84 -17.84
CA ALA A 85 0.92 9.74 -17.05
C ALA A 85 0.91 9.37 -15.56
N PHE A 86 0.89 8.08 -15.24
CA PHE A 86 0.98 7.60 -13.87
C PHE A 86 2.37 7.88 -13.27
N SER A 87 3.45 7.64 -14.00
CA SER A 87 4.81 7.99 -13.57
C SER A 87 4.92 9.48 -13.23
N LYS A 88 4.39 10.37 -14.10
CA LYS A 88 4.30 11.80 -13.85
C LYS A 88 3.50 12.12 -12.59
N SER A 89 2.37 11.45 -12.38
CA SER A 89 1.53 11.66 -11.19
C SER A 89 2.21 11.24 -9.90
N MET A 90 3.02 10.16 -9.91
CA MET A 90 3.85 9.79 -8.76
C MET A 90 4.90 10.86 -8.43
N MET A 91 5.53 11.47 -9.45
CA MET A 91 6.46 12.59 -9.25
C MET A 91 5.76 13.79 -8.61
N GLN A 92 4.61 14.19 -9.13
CA GLN A 92 3.82 15.31 -8.61
C GLN A 92 3.28 15.02 -7.21
N TRP A 93 2.94 13.76 -6.91
CA TRP A 93 2.42 13.35 -5.62
C TRP A 93 3.35 13.69 -4.46
N ARG A 94 4.66 13.69 -4.66
CA ARG A 94 5.62 14.09 -3.62
C ARG A 94 5.37 15.50 -3.07
N SER A 95 4.89 16.41 -3.88
CA SER A 95 4.56 17.78 -3.48
C SER A 95 3.10 17.90 -3.01
N THR A 96 2.17 17.22 -3.68
CA THR A 96 0.73 17.38 -3.45
C THR A 96 0.20 16.48 -2.35
N LYS A 97 0.78 15.28 -2.18
CA LYS A 97 0.31 14.21 -1.25
C LYS A 97 -1.17 13.85 -1.40
N GLY A 98 -1.79 14.25 -2.50
CA GLY A 98 -3.20 14.00 -2.77
C GLY A 98 -3.49 12.56 -3.21
N PRO A 99 -4.73 12.11 -3.19
CA PRO A 99 -5.11 10.79 -3.68
C PRO A 99 -4.90 10.69 -5.19
N ILE A 100 -4.48 9.52 -5.67
CA ILE A 100 -4.47 9.18 -7.10
C ILE A 100 -5.62 8.21 -7.34
N SER A 101 -6.60 8.61 -8.13
CA SER A 101 -7.80 7.81 -8.38
C SER A 101 -7.46 6.44 -8.97
N GLY A 102 -8.00 5.38 -8.38
CA GLY A 102 -7.74 3.99 -8.76
C GLY A 102 -6.49 3.37 -8.13
N PHE A 103 -5.82 4.08 -7.21
CA PHE A 103 -4.67 3.55 -6.46
C PHE A 103 -4.87 3.70 -4.95
N SER A 104 -4.50 2.65 -4.22
CA SER A 104 -4.28 2.74 -2.78
C SER A 104 -2.82 3.09 -2.52
N ILE A 105 -2.57 3.97 -1.53
CA ILE A 105 -1.24 4.50 -1.23
C ILE A 105 -0.79 3.97 0.13
N HIS A 106 0.36 3.31 0.14
CA HIS A 106 0.96 2.73 1.34
C HIS A 106 2.33 3.33 1.58
N HIS A 107 2.54 3.85 2.78
CA HIS A 107 3.87 4.27 3.22
C HIS A 107 4.64 3.06 3.74
N VAL A 108 5.90 2.95 3.35
CA VAL A 108 6.81 1.91 3.85
C VAL A 108 7.58 2.48 5.03
N ASP A 109 7.57 1.77 6.14
CA ASP A 109 8.41 2.10 7.28
C ASP A 109 9.84 1.56 7.04
N PRO A 110 10.84 2.44 6.90
CA PRO A 110 12.22 2.01 6.64
C PRO A 110 12.82 1.13 7.75
N GLU A 111 12.30 1.23 8.99
CA GLU A 111 12.80 0.46 10.12
C GLU A 111 12.41 -1.02 10.03
N THR A 112 11.36 -1.32 9.28
CA THR A 112 10.90 -2.71 9.06
C THR A 112 11.68 -3.43 7.96
N LEU A 113 12.48 -2.70 7.18
CA LEU A 113 13.22 -3.25 6.05
C LEU A 113 14.59 -3.81 6.48
N PRO A 114 15.07 -4.85 5.80
CA PRO A 114 16.46 -5.29 5.96
C PRO A 114 17.43 -4.15 5.67
N LYS A 115 18.44 -3.98 6.53
CA LYS A 115 19.48 -2.95 6.31
C LYS A 115 20.30 -3.28 5.07
N ASP A 116 20.13 -2.50 4.03
CA ASP A 116 20.97 -2.57 2.83
C ASP A 116 22.34 -1.92 3.12
N LYS A 117 23.41 -2.72 3.02
CA LYS A 117 24.81 -2.28 3.22
C LYS A 117 25.52 -1.96 1.91
N SER A 118 24.83 -1.98 0.78
CA SER A 118 25.41 -1.69 -0.53
C SER A 118 25.89 -0.23 -0.62
N SER A 119 26.79 0.03 -1.58
CA SER A 119 27.24 1.39 -1.91
C SER A 119 26.13 2.23 -2.58
N LEU A 120 25.07 1.57 -3.07
CA LEU A 120 23.93 2.20 -3.74
C LEU A 120 22.62 1.58 -3.21
N PRO A 121 22.23 1.85 -1.96
CA PRO A 121 20.97 1.36 -1.42
C PRO A 121 19.77 1.96 -2.17
N VAL A 122 18.77 1.10 -2.42
CA VAL A 122 17.49 1.43 -3.07
C VAL A 122 16.37 1.10 -2.09
N ILE A 123 15.86 2.10 -1.40
CA ILE A 123 14.93 1.92 -0.30
C ILE A 123 13.52 2.38 -0.71
N PRO A 124 12.50 1.51 -0.70
CA PRO A 124 11.14 1.91 -1.00
C PRO A 124 10.60 2.85 0.08
N GLN A 125 9.88 3.89 -0.32
CA GLN A 125 9.21 4.83 0.58
C GLN A 125 7.70 4.77 0.48
N VAL A 126 7.17 4.64 -0.74
CA VAL A 126 5.74 4.68 -1.01
C VAL A 126 5.39 3.68 -2.08
N ILE A 127 4.32 2.95 -1.86
CA ILE A 127 3.78 1.97 -2.81
C ILE A 127 2.36 2.41 -3.20
N PHE A 128 2.12 2.49 -4.49
CA PHE A 128 0.82 2.75 -5.10
C PHE A 128 0.30 1.43 -5.68
N VAL A 129 -0.77 0.91 -5.12
CA VAL A 129 -1.35 -0.36 -5.58
C VAL A 129 -2.58 -0.08 -6.42
N GLY A 130 -2.52 -0.43 -7.69
CA GLY A 130 -3.64 -0.37 -8.64
C GLY A 130 -4.12 -1.74 -9.06
N LYS A 131 -5.10 -1.78 -9.97
CA LYS A 131 -5.69 -3.04 -10.46
C LYS A 131 -4.75 -3.82 -11.37
N ASP A 132 -4.20 -3.18 -12.39
CA ASP A 132 -3.44 -3.83 -13.46
C ASP A 132 -1.94 -3.49 -13.41
N TYR A 133 -1.59 -2.44 -12.69
CA TYR A 133 -0.21 -2.03 -12.45
C TYR A 133 -0.09 -1.30 -11.12
N SER A 134 1.11 -1.26 -10.60
CA SER A 134 1.44 -0.61 -9.34
C SER A 134 2.64 0.32 -9.53
N GLY A 135 2.84 1.25 -8.60
CA GLY A 135 3.97 2.15 -8.65
C GLY A 135 4.73 2.14 -7.32
N ILE A 136 6.03 2.35 -7.37
CA ILE A 136 6.85 2.43 -6.17
C ILE A 136 7.77 3.63 -6.29
N ILE A 137 7.82 4.45 -5.24
CA ILE A 137 8.81 5.50 -5.07
C ILE A 137 9.90 4.96 -4.17
N TYR A 138 11.12 4.94 -4.68
CA TYR A 138 12.32 4.60 -3.92
C TYR A 138 13.18 5.84 -3.67
N VAL A 139 14.00 5.78 -2.63
CA VAL A 139 15.17 6.64 -2.46
C VAL A 139 16.41 5.83 -2.81
N VAL A 140 17.20 6.36 -3.72
CA VAL A 140 18.50 5.83 -4.12
C VAL A 140 19.57 6.76 -3.56
N THR A 141 20.52 6.23 -2.79
CA THR A 141 21.56 7.02 -2.14
C THR A 141 22.93 6.55 -2.58
N ASN A 142 23.79 7.47 -2.99
CA ASN A 142 25.19 7.17 -3.25
C ASN A 142 26.01 7.18 -1.95
N ARG A 143 26.35 6.01 -1.43
CA ARG A 143 27.21 5.85 -0.24
C ARG A 143 28.69 5.69 -0.61
N SER A 144 29.04 5.74 -1.88
CA SER A 144 30.43 5.67 -2.32
C SER A 144 31.15 7.01 -2.13
N SER A 145 32.47 6.99 -2.20
CA SER A 145 33.31 8.20 -2.12
C SER A 145 33.45 8.96 -3.44
N LYS A 146 32.84 8.47 -4.52
CA LYS A 146 32.94 9.05 -5.88
C LYS A 146 31.56 9.46 -6.39
N THR A 147 31.52 10.46 -7.27
CA THR A 147 30.29 10.76 -8.02
C THR A 147 29.95 9.57 -8.93
N ILE A 148 28.70 9.19 -8.98
CA ILE A 148 28.19 8.14 -9.84
C ILE A 148 27.10 8.69 -10.76
N THR A 149 27.05 8.18 -11.98
CA THR A 149 25.97 8.45 -12.93
C THR A 149 25.06 7.24 -12.98
N LEU A 150 23.79 7.45 -12.69
CA LEU A 150 22.74 6.44 -12.70
C LEU A 150 22.11 6.37 -14.10
N THR A 151 21.63 5.20 -14.45
CA THR A 151 20.76 5.00 -15.61
C THR A 151 19.50 4.28 -15.17
N THR A 152 18.38 4.54 -15.81
CA THR A 152 17.11 3.84 -15.49
C THR A 152 17.22 2.34 -15.76
N ALA A 153 18.07 1.93 -16.70
CA ALA A 153 18.33 0.53 -17.05
C ALA A 153 18.85 -0.31 -15.86
N GLN A 154 19.57 0.31 -14.92
CA GLN A 154 20.08 -0.37 -13.71
C GLN A 154 18.98 -0.86 -12.79
N PHE A 155 17.77 -0.27 -12.87
CA PHE A 155 16.63 -0.56 -12.01
C PHE A 155 15.54 -1.38 -12.72
N TYR A 156 15.80 -1.84 -13.93
CA TYR A 156 14.86 -2.70 -14.62
C TYR A 156 14.81 -4.08 -13.98
N SER A 157 13.60 -4.52 -13.71
CA SER A 157 13.27 -5.89 -13.31
C SER A 157 12.28 -6.48 -14.31
N TYR A 158 12.05 -7.79 -14.23
CA TYR A 158 11.06 -8.46 -15.09
C TYR A 158 9.65 -7.83 -14.99
N ALA A 159 9.28 -7.35 -13.81
CA ALA A 159 8.00 -6.71 -13.57
C ALA A 159 7.97 -5.20 -13.95
N ALA A 160 9.13 -4.55 -14.14
CA ALA A 160 9.18 -3.12 -14.43
C ALA A 160 8.61 -2.81 -15.83
N ARG A 161 7.76 -1.79 -15.87
CA ARG A 161 7.15 -1.26 -17.10
C ARG A 161 7.67 0.14 -17.43
N SER A 162 8.07 0.90 -16.42
CA SER A 162 8.76 2.16 -16.58
C SER A 162 9.63 2.44 -15.36
N ALA A 163 10.71 3.20 -15.57
CA ALA A 163 11.54 3.74 -14.52
C ALA A 163 11.91 5.19 -14.85
N ALA A 164 11.91 6.06 -13.85
CA ALA A 164 12.31 7.45 -13.99
C ALA A 164 13.08 7.90 -12.74
N LEU A 165 14.02 8.82 -12.91
CA LEU A 165 14.84 9.40 -11.84
C LEU A 165 14.68 10.91 -11.81
N ASP A 166 14.67 11.52 -10.61
CA ASP A 166 14.70 12.98 -10.50
C ASP A 166 16.08 13.54 -10.92
N LYS A 167 17.14 12.78 -10.63
CA LYS A 167 18.52 13.18 -10.90
C LYS A 167 19.36 11.95 -11.25
N PHE A 168 20.22 12.09 -12.26
CA PHE A 168 21.07 10.99 -12.73
C PHE A 168 22.45 10.98 -12.08
N ASP A 169 23.07 12.15 -11.86
CA ASP A 169 24.39 12.25 -11.27
C ASP A 169 24.26 12.49 -9.76
N LEU A 170 24.86 11.61 -8.97
CA LEU A 170 24.88 11.69 -7.52
C LEU A 170 26.28 11.84 -6.98
N LYS A 171 26.54 12.93 -6.27
CA LYS A 171 27.76 13.12 -5.47
C LYS A 171 27.76 12.13 -4.27
N PRO A 172 28.91 11.95 -3.61
CA PRO A 172 28.96 11.20 -2.36
C PRO A 172 27.91 11.65 -1.34
N ASN A 173 27.17 10.68 -0.76
CA ASN A 173 26.09 10.88 0.19
C ASN A 173 24.86 11.63 -0.36
N GLU A 174 24.79 11.87 -1.66
CA GLU A 174 23.61 12.47 -2.28
C GLU A 174 22.57 11.39 -2.61
N SER A 175 21.29 11.78 -2.55
CA SER A 175 20.16 10.89 -2.86
C SER A 175 19.30 11.44 -3.98
N THR A 176 18.63 10.55 -4.70
CA THR A 176 17.61 10.87 -5.70
C THR A 176 16.38 9.97 -5.50
N HIS A 177 15.26 10.35 -6.10
CA HIS A 177 14.09 9.48 -6.14
C HIS A 177 14.04 8.72 -7.46
N LEU A 178 13.71 7.45 -7.32
CA LEU A 178 13.43 6.54 -8.42
C LEU A 178 11.95 6.18 -8.39
N TYR A 179 11.30 6.36 -9.52
CA TYR A 179 9.89 6.03 -9.73
C TYR A 179 9.82 4.82 -10.64
N VAL A 180 9.27 3.72 -10.14
CA VAL A 180 9.12 2.49 -10.91
C VAL A 180 7.65 2.15 -11.03
N VAL A 181 7.16 1.94 -12.25
CA VAL A 181 5.86 1.32 -12.48
C VAL A 181 6.09 -0.15 -12.78
N THR A 182 5.37 -1.00 -12.06
CA THR A 182 5.45 -2.47 -12.22
C THR A 182 4.15 -2.98 -12.83
N GLY A 183 4.24 -4.02 -13.67
CA GLY A 183 3.08 -4.81 -14.06
C GLY A 183 2.60 -5.67 -12.89
N GLY A 184 1.34 -6.09 -12.96
CA GLY A 184 0.68 -6.83 -11.90
C GLY A 184 -0.07 -5.94 -10.92
N GLY A 185 -1.29 -6.33 -10.60
CA GLY A 185 -2.20 -5.67 -9.67
C GLY A 185 -2.24 -6.33 -8.31
N ALA A 186 -3.16 -5.84 -7.47
CA ALA A 186 -3.37 -6.34 -6.12
C ALA A 186 -3.78 -7.83 -6.06
N ASN A 187 -4.30 -8.38 -7.16
CA ASN A 187 -4.82 -9.74 -7.24
C ASN A 187 -3.85 -10.74 -7.90
N ASP A 188 -2.70 -10.28 -8.39
CA ASP A 188 -1.73 -11.17 -9.00
C ASP A 188 -0.97 -11.93 -7.91
N ILE A 189 -1.08 -13.24 -7.94
CA ILE A 189 -0.28 -14.15 -7.11
C ILE A 189 1.16 -14.04 -7.62
N ARG A 190 2.05 -13.59 -6.76
CA ARG A 190 3.49 -13.53 -7.02
C ARG A 190 4.18 -14.78 -6.53
#